data_2395eb62c301a3c09697ec190adc9635
#
_entry.id   2395eb62c301a3c09697ec190adc9635
#
_cell.length_a   1.000
_cell.length_b   1.000
_cell.length_c   1.000
_cell.angle_alpha   90.00
_cell.angle_beta   90.00
_cell.angle_gamma   90.00
#
_symmetry.space_group_name_H-M   'P 1'
#
loop_
_entity.id
_entity.type
_entity.pdbx_description
1 polymer ?
#
loop_
_entity_poly.entity_id
_entity_poly.type
_entity_poly.pdbx_seq_one_letter_code
_entity_poly.pdbx_strand_id
1 'polypeptide(L)'
;MRTCKTQCRECPFRRTSLRGWLGGYGSFADARVGVQNIFGELWHGQPFFCHTRTDYSRRDWLDRALTSGELCLGALLARHDWGMPDAKDPVIARAERDAVAQRAAEPDSFDVLPLAEWKAHHESGLDSSVGGP
;
A
#
# COMPACT_ATOMS: atom_id res chain seq x y z
N MET A 1 3.78 -13.59 9.26
CA MET A 1 3.33 -12.75 8.13
C MET A 1 3.53 -13.47 6.82
N ARG A 2 2.64 -13.31 5.93
CA ARG A 2 2.74 -13.82 4.56
C ARG A 2 2.28 -12.74 3.60
N THR A 3 2.49 -12.93 2.30
CA THR A 3 2.08 -11.98 1.28
C THR A 3 0.72 -12.40 0.72
N CYS A 4 -0.14 -11.43 0.40
CA CYS A 4 -1.37 -11.70 -0.33
C CYS A 4 -1.03 -12.40 -1.65
N LYS A 5 -1.87 -13.34 -2.07
CA LYS A 5 -1.64 -14.09 -3.30
C LYS A 5 -1.87 -13.26 -4.56
N THR A 6 -2.74 -12.27 -4.46
CA THR A 6 -3.08 -11.37 -5.56
C THR A 6 -3.15 -9.95 -5.05
N GLN A 7 -2.95 -8.99 -5.95
CA GLN A 7 -3.20 -7.60 -5.60
C GLN A 7 -4.71 -7.39 -5.49
N CYS A 8 -5.18 -6.90 -4.34
CA CYS A 8 -6.61 -6.75 -4.14
C CYS A 8 -7.21 -5.69 -5.06
N ARG A 9 -8.52 -5.81 -5.32
CA ARG A 9 -9.21 -4.90 -6.24
C ARG A 9 -9.26 -3.47 -5.72
N GLU A 10 -9.28 -3.31 -4.39
CA GLU A 10 -9.36 -2.01 -3.73
C GLU A 10 -8.01 -1.53 -3.21
N CYS A 11 -6.92 -2.10 -3.71
CA CYS A 11 -5.57 -1.71 -3.29
C CYS A 11 -5.34 -0.21 -3.51
N PRO A 12 -4.93 0.54 -2.46
CA PRO A 12 -4.72 1.99 -2.60
C PRO A 12 -3.66 2.39 -3.62
N PHE A 13 -2.85 1.47 -4.06
CA PHE A 13 -1.79 1.72 -5.06
C PHE A 13 -2.28 1.56 -6.49
N ARG A 14 -3.52 1.10 -6.70
CA ARG A 14 -4.09 0.97 -8.03
C ARG A 14 -4.57 2.30 -8.58
N ARG A 15 -4.46 2.44 -9.90
CA ARG A 15 -5.05 3.55 -10.64
C ARG A 15 -6.56 3.67 -10.43
N THR A 16 -7.22 2.53 -10.24
CA THR A 16 -8.66 2.45 -10.07
C THR A 16 -9.10 2.60 -8.62
N SER A 17 -8.19 2.79 -7.68
CA SER A 17 -8.54 2.97 -6.27
C SER A 17 -9.31 4.27 -6.05
N LEU A 18 -10.15 4.30 -5.02
CA LEU A 18 -10.90 5.49 -4.66
C LEU A 18 -9.94 6.59 -4.21
N ARG A 19 -10.04 7.75 -4.84
CA ARG A 19 -9.16 8.89 -4.55
C ARG A 19 -9.32 9.34 -3.11
N GLY A 20 -8.20 9.51 -2.42
CA GLY A 20 -8.17 9.93 -1.03
C GLY A 20 -8.38 8.83 -0.03
N TRP A 21 -8.64 7.61 -0.48
CA TRP A 21 -8.83 6.47 0.39
C TRP A 21 -7.56 5.62 0.46
N LEU A 22 -6.99 5.49 1.64
CA LEU A 22 -5.68 4.89 1.86
C LEU A 22 -5.75 3.66 2.77
N GLY A 23 -6.84 2.92 2.68
CA GLY A 23 -7.04 1.75 3.52
C GLY A 23 -7.26 2.17 4.96
N GLY A 24 -6.46 1.62 5.89
CA GLY A 24 -6.53 1.96 7.30
C GLY A 24 -5.62 3.11 7.72
N TYR A 25 -4.96 3.78 6.79
CA TYR A 25 -3.92 4.78 7.09
C TYR A 25 -4.40 6.20 6.84
N GLY A 26 -5.24 6.70 7.70
CA GLY A 26 -5.77 8.03 7.52
C GLY A 26 -6.69 7.99 6.33
N SER A 27 -6.93 8.92 5.66
CA SER A 27 -7.80 8.82 4.55
C SER A 27 -8.60 10.06 4.42
N PHE A 28 -9.71 10.07 3.98
CA PHE A 28 -10.46 11.20 3.50
C PHE A 28 -10.31 12.51 4.28
N ALA A 29 -10.15 12.45 5.61
CA ALA A 29 -10.04 13.67 6.43
C ALA A 29 -8.74 14.43 6.16
N ASP A 30 -7.64 13.70 5.92
CA ASP A 30 -6.36 14.32 5.61
C ASP A 30 -5.50 13.36 4.78
N ALA A 31 -5.81 13.28 3.50
CA ALA A 31 -5.10 12.37 2.61
C ALA A 31 -3.64 12.75 2.42
N ARG A 32 -3.27 14.04 2.58
CA ARG A 32 -1.87 14.45 2.45
C ARG A 32 -1.03 13.86 3.56
N VAL A 33 -1.54 13.89 4.79
CA VAL A 33 -0.86 13.26 5.92
C VAL A 33 -0.81 11.76 5.75
N GLY A 34 -1.90 11.14 5.31
CA GLY A 34 -1.94 9.71 5.03
C GLY A 34 -0.92 9.29 3.97
N VAL A 35 -0.81 10.05 2.89
CA VAL A 35 0.18 9.81 1.83
C VAL A 35 1.60 9.90 2.39
N GLN A 36 1.91 10.93 3.19
CA GLN A 36 3.23 11.08 3.81
C GLN A 36 3.55 9.94 4.75
N ASN A 37 2.59 9.52 5.56
CA ASN A 37 2.77 8.43 6.51
C ASN A 37 3.04 7.10 5.81
N ILE A 38 2.27 6.79 4.78
CA ILE A 38 2.47 5.57 4.01
C ILE A 38 3.82 5.60 3.31
N PHE A 39 4.16 6.70 2.66
CA PHE A 39 5.46 6.86 2.02
C PHE A 39 6.60 6.61 3.01
N GLY A 40 6.52 7.21 4.21
CA GLY A 40 7.54 7.03 5.25
C GLY A 40 7.65 5.59 5.72
N GLU A 41 6.53 4.91 5.91
CA GLU A 41 6.55 3.50 6.31
C GLU A 41 7.17 2.61 5.24
N LEU A 42 6.84 2.83 3.98
CA LEU A 42 7.43 2.09 2.88
C LEU A 42 8.93 2.37 2.78
N TRP A 43 9.32 3.61 2.92
CA TRP A 43 10.73 4.01 2.88
C TRP A 43 11.56 3.30 3.94
N HIS A 44 11.01 3.17 5.15
CA HIS A 44 11.70 2.51 6.27
C HIS A 44 11.56 0.99 6.24
N GLY A 45 10.88 0.42 5.24
CA GLY A 45 10.72 -1.02 5.13
C GLY A 45 9.78 -1.61 6.16
N GLN A 46 8.86 -0.82 6.70
CA GLN A 46 7.85 -1.31 7.62
C GLN A 46 6.84 -2.19 6.89
N PRO A 47 6.30 -3.23 7.55
CA PRO A 47 5.28 -4.05 6.93
C PRO A 47 4.01 -3.23 6.66
N PHE A 48 3.51 -3.32 5.44
CA PHE A 48 2.26 -2.70 5.05
C PHE A 48 1.25 -3.81 4.78
N PHE A 49 0.23 -3.91 5.62
CA PHE A 49 -0.70 -5.02 5.57
C PHE A 49 -1.86 -4.75 4.61
N CYS A 50 -2.35 -5.81 3.98
CA CYS A 50 -3.49 -5.73 3.08
C CYS A 50 -4.73 -5.28 3.86
N HIS A 51 -5.34 -4.17 3.44
CA HIS A 51 -6.47 -3.58 4.17
C HIS A 51 -7.72 -4.47 4.14
N THR A 52 -7.89 -5.30 3.13
CA THR A 52 -9.04 -6.21 3.06
C THR A 52 -8.87 -7.44 3.96
N ARG A 53 -7.65 -7.66 4.47
CA ARG A 53 -7.32 -8.80 5.32
C ARG A 53 -6.94 -8.39 6.73
N THR A 54 -7.08 -7.11 7.06
CA THR A 54 -6.69 -6.56 8.36
C THR A 54 -7.88 -5.83 8.96
N ASP A 55 -8.27 -6.22 10.16
CA ASP A 55 -9.35 -5.54 10.88
C ASP A 55 -8.76 -4.44 11.76
N TYR A 56 -8.65 -3.24 11.21
CA TYR A 56 -8.09 -2.08 11.89
C TYR A 56 -8.96 -1.57 13.04
N SER A 57 -10.20 -2.04 13.16
CA SER A 57 -11.07 -1.65 14.27
C SER A 57 -10.71 -2.33 15.59
N ARG A 58 -9.93 -3.41 15.54
CA ARG A 58 -9.51 -4.13 16.73
C ARG A 58 -8.34 -3.41 17.41
N ARG A 59 -8.33 -3.38 18.73
CA ARG A 59 -7.20 -2.79 19.49
C ARG A 59 -5.91 -3.55 19.26
N ASP A 60 -5.98 -4.86 19.07
CA ASP A 60 -4.84 -5.74 18.89
C ASP A 60 -4.52 -6.00 17.41
N TRP A 61 -5.01 -5.15 16.50
CA TRP A 61 -4.84 -5.39 15.07
C TRP A 61 -3.36 -5.53 14.67
N LEU A 62 -2.48 -4.74 15.27
CA LEU A 62 -1.06 -4.77 14.93
C LEU A 62 -0.42 -6.09 15.36
N ASP A 63 -0.67 -6.54 16.58
CA ASP A 63 -0.13 -7.80 17.08
C ASP A 63 -0.62 -8.98 16.23
N ARG A 64 -1.90 -8.98 15.87
CA ARG A 64 -2.46 -10.00 15.01
C ARG A 64 -1.85 -9.97 13.61
N ALA A 65 -1.67 -8.78 13.04
CA ALA A 65 -1.08 -8.61 11.73
C ALA A 65 0.38 -9.06 11.70
N LEU A 66 1.15 -8.72 12.73
CA LEU A 66 2.56 -9.14 12.83
C LEU A 66 2.70 -10.65 12.94
N THR A 67 1.69 -11.34 13.46
CA THR A 67 1.70 -12.80 13.62
C THR A 67 1.17 -13.52 12.38
N SER A 68 -0.01 -13.11 11.90
CA SER A 68 -0.75 -13.84 10.86
C SER A 68 -1.29 -12.94 9.75
N GLY A 69 -0.84 -11.69 9.69
CA GLY A 69 -1.29 -10.75 8.68
C GLY A 69 -0.74 -11.04 7.29
N GLU A 70 -1.36 -10.44 6.31
CA GLU A 70 -0.96 -10.55 4.91
C GLU A 70 -0.40 -9.23 4.40
N LEU A 71 0.83 -9.28 3.89
CA LEU A 71 1.48 -8.10 3.31
C LEU A 71 0.81 -7.71 2.00
N CYS A 72 0.66 -6.42 1.78
CA CYS A 72 0.05 -5.88 0.58
C CYS A 72 0.99 -5.98 -0.61
N LEU A 73 0.59 -6.70 -1.66
CA LEU A 73 1.38 -6.82 -2.88
C LEU A 73 1.62 -5.47 -3.54
N GLY A 74 0.62 -4.61 -3.57
CA GLY A 74 0.76 -3.28 -4.16
C GLY A 74 1.82 -2.45 -3.46
N ALA A 75 1.90 -2.53 -2.14
CA ALA A 75 2.93 -1.82 -1.36
C ALA A 75 4.33 -2.35 -1.65
N LEU A 76 4.49 -3.66 -1.73
CA LEU A 76 5.79 -4.28 -2.05
C LEU A 76 6.27 -3.86 -3.44
N LEU A 77 5.38 -3.87 -4.42
CA LEU A 77 5.71 -3.45 -5.77
C LEU A 77 5.99 -1.94 -5.83
N ALA A 78 5.26 -1.13 -5.07
CA ALA A 78 5.51 0.30 -4.99
C ALA A 78 6.92 0.58 -4.46
N ARG A 79 7.35 -0.13 -3.43
CA ARG A 79 8.72 0.01 -2.93
C ARG A 79 9.74 -0.19 -4.03
N HIS A 80 9.56 -1.24 -4.82
CA HIS A 80 10.45 -1.57 -5.93
C HIS A 80 10.39 -0.49 -7.02
N ASP A 81 9.19 -0.17 -7.48
CA ASP A 81 8.99 0.74 -8.61
C ASP A 81 9.42 2.17 -8.28
N TRP A 82 9.26 2.59 -7.03
CA TRP A 82 9.60 3.94 -6.59
C TRP A 82 11.07 4.06 -6.16
N GLY A 83 11.85 2.99 -6.30
CA GLY A 83 13.27 3.02 -6.00
C GLY A 83 13.61 3.20 -4.52
N MET A 84 12.82 2.64 -3.64
CA MET A 84 13.05 2.76 -2.20
C MET A 84 14.25 1.93 -1.75
N PRO A 85 14.88 2.29 -0.61
CA PRO A 85 16.01 1.53 -0.07
C PRO A 85 15.61 0.08 0.23
N ASP A 86 16.59 -0.81 0.17
CA ASP A 86 16.38 -2.21 0.53
C ASP A 86 15.87 -2.32 1.96
N ALA A 87 14.86 -3.15 2.15
CA ALA A 87 14.32 -3.40 3.47
C ALA A 87 15.35 -4.14 4.33
N LYS A 88 15.52 -3.69 5.58
CA LYS A 88 16.44 -4.34 6.51
C LYS A 88 15.89 -5.67 7.01
N ASP A 89 14.57 -5.78 7.12
CA ASP A 89 13.92 -7.01 7.52
C ASP A 89 13.99 -8.00 6.35
N PRO A 90 14.64 -9.16 6.51
CA PRO A 90 14.77 -10.13 5.43
C PRO A 90 13.44 -10.69 4.97
N VAL A 91 12.42 -10.73 5.82
CA VAL A 91 11.09 -11.18 5.43
C VAL A 91 10.47 -10.21 4.41
N ILE A 92 10.57 -8.91 4.69
CA ILE A 92 10.06 -7.89 3.77
C ILE A 92 10.86 -7.87 2.47
N ALA A 93 12.19 -7.93 2.57
CA ALA A 93 13.05 -7.95 1.39
C ALA A 93 12.75 -9.12 0.47
N ARG A 94 12.54 -10.31 1.04
CA ARG A 94 12.18 -11.50 0.27
C ARG A 94 10.79 -11.37 -0.35
N ALA A 95 9.83 -10.87 0.42
CA ALA A 95 8.46 -10.67 -0.07
C ALA A 95 8.45 -9.70 -1.26
N GLU A 96 9.27 -8.65 -1.23
CA GLU A 96 9.38 -7.71 -2.33
C GLU A 96 9.94 -8.39 -3.58
N ARG A 97 11.00 -9.19 -3.44
CA ARG A 97 11.57 -9.94 -4.57
C ARG A 97 10.55 -10.90 -5.17
N ASP A 98 9.83 -11.62 -4.32
CA ASP A 98 8.80 -12.57 -4.77
C ASP A 98 7.65 -11.85 -5.49
N ALA A 99 7.26 -10.68 -5.00
CA ALA A 99 6.22 -9.87 -5.64
C ALA A 99 6.64 -9.40 -7.04
N VAL A 100 7.88 -8.96 -7.18
CA VAL A 100 8.43 -8.54 -8.48
C VAL A 100 8.45 -9.71 -9.46
N ALA A 101 8.87 -10.88 -9.00
CA ALA A 101 8.88 -12.09 -9.83
C ALA A 101 7.46 -12.51 -10.24
N GLN A 102 6.50 -12.41 -9.33
CA GLN A 102 5.11 -12.73 -9.62
C GLN A 102 4.54 -11.79 -10.68
N ARG A 103 4.79 -10.50 -10.57
CA ARG A 103 4.35 -9.52 -11.58
C ARG A 103 5.00 -9.78 -12.94
N ALA A 104 6.26 -10.14 -12.94
CA ALA A 104 6.96 -10.45 -14.19
C ALA A 104 6.31 -11.63 -14.92
N ALA A 105 5.78 -12.60 -14.16
CA ALA A 105 5.08 -13.77 -14.72
C ALA A 105 3.65 -13.43 -15.16
N GLU A 106 2.99 -12.49 -14.48
CA GLU A 106 1.59 -12.15 -14.72
C GLU A 106 1.37 -10.64 -14.72
N PRO A 107 1.99 -9.91 -15.67
CA PRO A 107 1.99 -8.43 -15.63
C PRO A 107 0.61 -7.80 -15.68
N ASP A 108 -0.34 -8.42 -16.37
CA ASP A 108 -1.69 -7.86 -16.50
C ASP A 108 -2.53 -7.98 -15.23
N SER A 109 -2.06 -8.73 -14.25
CA SER A 109 -2.75 -8.91 -12.97
C SER A 109 -2.43 -7.83 -11.95
N PHE A 110 -1.55 -6.88 -12.30
CA PHE A 110 -1.06 -5.87 -11.36
C PHE A 110 -1.21 -4.47 -11.93
N ASP A 111 -1.51 -3.54 -11.02
CA ASP A 111 -1.61 -2.12 -11.34
C ASP A 111 -1.04 -1.33 -10.17
N VAL A 112 0.10 -0.69 -10.37
CA VAL A 112 0.77 0.13 -9.36
C VAL A 112 1.11 1.47 -9.98
N LEU A 113 0.50 2.53 -9.45
CA LEU A 113 0.77 3.89 -9.92
C LEU A 113 2.23 4.29 -9.66
N PRO A 114 2.88 5.00 -10.60
CA PRO A 114 4.13 5.68 -10.30
C PRO A 114 3.97 6.66 -9.14
N LEU A 115 5.06 6.94 -8.41
CA LEU A 115 5.00 7.72 -7.18
C LEU A 115 4.29 9.07 -7.34
N ALA A 116 4.67 9.85 -8.34
CA ALA A 116 4.06 11.17 -8.54
C ALA A 116 2.57 11.06 -8.85
N GLU A 117 2.18 10.07 -9.65
CA GLU A 117 0.77 9.84 -9.98
C GLU A 117 -0.01 9.33 -8.78
N TRP A 118 0.60 8.49 -7.94
CA TRP A 118 -0.02 7.99 -6.72
C TRP A 118 -0.31 9.12 -5.75
N LYS A 119 0.66 10.00 -5.53
CA LYS A 119 0.46 11.18 -4.69
C LYS A 119 -0.67 12.06 -5.22
N ALA A 120 -0.63 12.39 -6.50
CA ALA A 120 -1.65 13.22 -7.12
C ALA A 120 -3.03 12.56 -7.06
N HIS A 121 -3.09 11.24 -7.27
CA HIS A 121 -4.34 10.50 -7.23
C HIS A 121 -5.06 10.66 -5.89
N HIS A 122 -4.34 10.53 -4.78
CA HIS A 122 -4.97 10.60 -3.47
C HIS A 122 -5.12 12.03 -2.95
N GLU A 123 -4.14 12.88 -3.15
CA GLU A 123 -4.17 14.26 -2.67
C GLU A 123 -5.20 15.08 -3.45
N SER A 124 -5.25 14.92 -4.76
CA SER A 124 -6.24 15.60 -5.60
C SER A 124 -7.65 15.11 -5.36
N GLY A 125 -7.81 13.84 -5.03
CA GLY A 125 -9.10 13.28 -4.71
C GLY A 125 -9.72 13.94 -3.49
N LEU A 126 -8.91 14.17 -2.45
CA LEU A 126 -9.36 14.88 -1.26
C LEU A 126 -9.76 16.32 -1.60
N ASP A 127 -8.91 17.02 -2.33
CA ASP A 127 -9.19 18.40 -2.73
C ASP A 127 -10.48 18.48 -3.56
N SER A 128 -10.70 17.53 -4.44
CA SER A 128 -11.93 17.49 -5.24
C SER A 128 -13.16 17.26 -4.41
N SER A 129 -13.10 16.41 -3.38
CA SER A 129 -14.23 16.14 -2.52
C SER A 129 -14.52 17.28 -1.56
N VAL A 130 -13.49 17.99 -1.11
CA VAL A 130 -13.63 19.15 -0.21
C VAL A 130 -13.95 20.42 -0.98
N GLY A 131 -13.33 20.61 -2.14
CA GLY A 131 -13.52 21.78 -2.97
C GLY A 131 -14.76 21.71 -3.87
N GLY A 132 -15.49 20.62 -3.82
CA GLY A 132 -16.70 20.47 -4.59
C GLY A 132 -17.72 21.53 -4.20
N PRO A 133 -18.45 22.05 -5.13
CA PRO A 133 -19.47 23.04 -4.83
C PRO A 133 -20.58 22.46 -3.98
#